data_4d4815d87561451a985c242fc0c6bb2c
#
_entry.id   4d4815d87561451a985c242fc0c6bb2c
#
_cell.length_a   1.000
_cell.length_b   1.000
_cell.length_c   1.000
_cell.angle_alpha   90.00
_cell.angle_beta   90.00
_cell.angle_gamma   90.00
#
_symmetry.space_group_name_H-M   'P 1'
#
loop_
_entity.id
_entity.type
_entity.pdbx_description
1 polymer ?
#
loop_
_entity_poly.entity_id
_entity_poly.type
_entity_poly.pdbx_seq_one_letter_code
_entity_poly.pdbx_strand_id
1 'polypeptide(L)'
;RRPPRSTLFPTRRSSDLARQDHNTSPVATAALGRLLTAGAMMGTMMKGDKDILTLQIKAGGPLEGITVTADSKGRVKGYVGNPDVCIPANSKGKLDVAGAVGVGFMNVIKDMGLKEPYVGQVALQTSEIAEDLTYYFATSEQVPSAVGLGVLMNKDNTVRQAGGFIVQLMPFAEESTIAKLEENVQKITSVTNLLEEGHTPESLLEKVLEGFDMEINEKVPTEFYCNCSRERVEKALISIGRKELNEMIQEGKSIEMNCHFCNKNYEFTVEELKEILRKCK
;
A
#
# COMPACT_ATOMS: atom_id res chain seq x y z
N ARG A 1 -9.96 30.49 7.99
CA ARG A 1 -9.49 29.87 6.73
C ARG A 1 -8.77 28.59 7.12
N ARG A 2 -9.18 27.42 6.61
CA ARG A 2 -8.49 26.16 6.93
C ARG A 2 -7.49 25.86 5.80
N PRO A 3 -6.20 25.67 6.10
CA PRO A 3 -5.21 25.32 5.10
C PRO A 3 -5.51 23.92 4.50
N PRO A 4 -4.95 23.58 3.32
CA PRO A 4 -5.03 22.25 2.78
C PRO A 4 -4.51 21.21 3.79
N ARG A 5 -5.11 20.02 3.81
CA ARG A 5 -4.55 18.90 4.58
C ARG A 5 -3.52 18.18 3.73
N SER A 6 -2.40 17.85 4.32
CA SER A 6 -1.36 17.09 3.64
C SER A 6 -0.79 16.01 4.55
N THR A 7 -0.43 14.89 3.94
CA THR A 7 0.19 13.75 4.60
C THR A 7 1.38 13.30 3.73
N LEU A 8 2.54 13.11 4.36
CA LEU A 8 3.76 12.69 3.68
C LEU A 8 4.48 11.63 4.52
N PHE A 9 4.98 10.57 3.86
CA PHE A 9 5.72 9.50 4.53
C PHE A 9 6.93 9.04 3.72
N PRO A 10 8.11 8.93 4.35
CA PRO A 10 9.22 8.15 3.84
C PRO A 10 8.95 6.67 4.13
N THR A 11 8.89 5.85 3.09
CA THR A 11 8.57 4.41 3.20
C THR A 11 9.68 3.52 2.68
N ARG A 12 10.92 4.05 2.53
CA ARG A 12 12.07 3.30 2.03
C ARG A 12 12.22 1.96 2.74
N ARG A 13 12.25 1.97 4.09
CA ARG A 13 12.44 0.75 4.89
C ARG A 13 11.29 -0.24 4.71
N SER A 14 10.07 0.23 4.72
CA SER A 14 8.88 -0.63 4.54
C SER A 14 8.85 -1.25 3.15
N SER A 15 9.20 -0.48 2.11
CA SER A 15 9.27 -0.97 0.74
C SER A 15 10.41 -1.98 0.54
N ASP A 16 11.58 -1.75 1.17
CA ASP A 16 12.72 -2.66 1.06
C ASP A 16 12.48 -3.97 1.84
N LEU A 17 11.82 -3.91 3.00
CA LEU A 17 11.41 -5.11 3.73
C LEU A 17 10.41 -5.95 2.92
N ALA A 18 9.39 -5.32 2.32
CA ALA A 18 8.46 -6.02 1.43
C ALA A 18 9.18 -6.67 0.24
N ARG A 19 10.17 -5.96 -0.36
CA ARG A 19 11.01 -6.52 -1.41
C ARG A 19 11.79 -7.75 -0.93
N GLN A 20 12.38 -7.70 0.26
CA GLN A 20 13.14 -8.81 0.82
C GLN A 20 12.24 -10.01 1.12
N ASP A 21 11.11 -9.79 1.77
CA ASP A 21 10.17 -10.84 2.16
C ASP A 21 9.60 -11.60 0.95
N HIS A 22 9.36 -10.89 -0.15
CA HIS A 22 8.73 -11.45 -1.36
C HIS A 22 9.72 -11.63 -2.53
N ASN A 23 10.99 -11.24 -2.36
CA ASN A 23 12.02 -11.26 -3.42
C ASN A 23 11.54 -10.63 -4.74
N THR A 24 10.89 -9.47 -4.65
CA THR A 24 10.27 -8.82 -5.80
C THR A 24 11.29 -8.25 -6.79
N SER A 25 10.98 -8.34 -8.08
CA SER A 25 11.70 -7.67 -9.16
C SER A 25 11.64 -6.14 -9.01
N PRO A 26 12.51 -5.37 -9.69
CA PRO A 26 12.52 -3.90 -9.57
C PRO A 26 11.17 -3.24 -9.86
N VAL A 27 10.46 -3.67 -10.91
CA VAL A 27 9.16 -3.09 -11.27
C VAL A 27 8.07 -3.50 -10.28
N ALA A 28 8.08 -4.75 -9.80
CA ALA A 28 7.15 -5.21 -8.78
C ALA A 28 7.38 -4.48 -7.45
N THR A 29 8.66 -4.26 -7.06
CA THR A 29 9.03 -3.46 -5.90
C THR A 29 8.54 -2.02 -6.02
N ALA A 30 8.70 -1.41 -7.21
CA ALA A 30 8.25 -0.04 -7.43
C ALA A 30 6.72 0.09 -7.31
N ALA A 31 5.96 -0.82 -7.90
CA ALA A 31 4.51 -0.84 -7.81
C ALA A 31 4.02 -1.08 -6.37
N LEU A 32 4.54 -2.12 -5.70
CA LEU A 32 4.20 -2.43 -4.31
C LEU A 32 4.57 -1.30 -3.36
N GLY A 33 5.77 -0.73 -3.49
CA GLY A 33 6.25 0.36 -2.64
C GLY A 33 5.42 1.65 -2.79
N ARG A 34 4.95 1.98 -4.01
CA ARG A 34 4.00 3.08 -4.23
C ARG A 34 2.70 2.82 -3.48
N LEU A 35 2.13 1.62 -3.58
CA LEU A 35 0.88 1.30 -2.90
C LEU A 35 1.04 1.21 -1.38
N LEU A 36 2.19 0.71 -0.87
CA LEU A 36 2.54 0.74 0.55
C LEU A 36 2.61 2.18 1.08
N THR A 37 3.22 3.09 0.32
CA THR A 37 3.30 4.52 0.65
C THR A 37 1.90 5.13 0.74
N ALA A 38 1.06 4.89 -0.26
CA ALA A 38 -0.33 5.32 -0.27
C ALA A 38 -1.11 4.74 0.91
N GLY A 39 -0.95 3.44 1.18
CA GLY A 39 -1.57 2.75 2.31
C GLY A 39 -1.18 3.36 3.64
N ALA A 40 0.11 3.65 3.87
CA ALA A 40 0.58 4.30 5.09
C ALA A 40 -0.10 5.66 5.31
N MET A 41 -0.11 6.51 4.28
CA MET A 41 -0.72 7.84 4.35
C MET A 41 -2.24 7.75 4.58
N MET A 42 -2.94 6.94 3.82
CA MET A 42 -4.40 6.79 3.94
C MET A 42 -4.81 6.06 5.22
N GLY A 43 -3.97 5.14 5.71
CA GLY A 43 -4.19 4.47 6.99
C GLY A 43 -4.22 5.46 8.15
N THR A 44 -3.27 6.40 8.21
CA THR A 44 -3.25 7.43 9.26
C THR A 44 -4.38 8.46 9.15
N MET A 45 -5.10 8.51 8.03
CA MET A 45 -6.33 9.29 7.92
C MET A 45 -7.54 8.61 8.60
N MET A 46 -7.44 7.31 8.93
CA MET A 46 -8.46 6.58 9.68
C MET A 46 -8.49 7.07 11.12
N LYS A 47 -9.68 7.10 11.73
CA LYS A 47 -9.87 7.72 13.06
C LYS A 47 -9.84 6.73 14.20
N GLY A 48 -10.22 5.48 13.95
CA GLY A 48 -10.33 4.45 14.98
C GLY A 48 -9.03 3.65 15.12
N ASP A 49 -8.63 3.35 16.35
CA ASP A 49 -7.42 2.55 16.65
C ASP A 49 -7.44 1.13 16.09
N LYS A 50 -8.62 0.63 15.75
CA LYS A 50 -8.84 -0.71 15.19
C LYS A 50 -9.21 -0.68 13.71
N ASP A 51 -9.32 0.51 13.13
CA ASP A 51 -9.67 0.66 11.74
C ASP A 51 -8.57 0.07 10.85
N ILE A 52 -8.98 -0.63 9.81
CA ILE A 52 -8.09 -1.23 8.82
C ILE A 52 -8.46 -0.72 7.44
N LEU A 53 -7.48 -0.16 6.77
CA LEU A 53 -7.55 0.16 5.35
C LEU A 53 -6.97 -1.00 4.53
N THR A 54 -7.67 -1.39 3.47
CA THR A 54 -7.11 -2.28 2.45
C THR A 54 -7.19 -1.60 1.09
N LEU A 55 -6.04 -1.45 0.43
CA LEU A 55 -5.92 -1.04 -0.95
C LEU A 55 -5.66 -2.29 -1.79
N GLN A 56 -6.50 -2.53 -2.79
CA GLN A 56 -6.37 -3.69 -3.65
C GLN A 56 -6.46 -3.27 -5.12
N ILE A 57 -5.43 -3.56 -5.89
CA ILE A 57 -5.43 -3.43 -7.34
C ILE A 57 -5.70 -4.82 -7.92
N LYS A 58 -6.79 -4.93 -8.70
CA LYS A 58 -7.15 -6.11 -9.50
C LYS A 58 -7.04 -5.72 -10.96
N ALA A 59 -5.99 -6.15 -11.60
CA ALA A 59 -5.68 -5.77 -12.98
C ALA A 59 -5.10 -6.94 -13.77
N GLY A 60 -5.20 -6.87 -15.08
CA GLY A 60 -4.80 -7.95 -15.99
C GLY A 60 -3.33 -7.88 -16.43
N GLY A 61 -2.51 -7.03 -15.82
CA GLY A 61 -1.08 -6.97 -16.12
C GLY A 61 -0.29 -8.10 -15.46
N PRO A 62 0.99 -8.25 -15.80
CA PRO A 62 1.84 -9.36 -15.36
C PRO A 62 2.10 -9.40 -13.84
N LEU A 63 1.79 -8.33 -13.09
CA LEU A 63 1.85 -8.32 -11.62
C LEU A 63 0.75 -9.14 -10.95
N GLU A 64 -0.32 -9.52 -11.68
CA GLU A 64 -1.45 -10.29 -11.14
C GLU A 64 -2.12 -9.65 -9.92
N GLY A 65 -2.05 -8.32 -9.83
CA GLY A 65 -2.63 -7.52 -8.76
C GLY A 65 -1.69 -7.21 -7.58
N ILE A 66 -2.13 -6.28 -6.75
CA ILE A 66 -1.39 -5.83 -5.56
C ILE A 66 -2.39 -5.66 -4.42
N THR A 67 -2.03 -6.12 -3.23
CA THR A 67 -2.84 -5.92 -2.02
C THR A 67 -1.97 -5.33 -0.91
N VAL A 68 -2.45 -4.24 -0.32
CA VAL A 68 -1.81 -3.57 0.82
C VAL A 68 -2.86 -3.36 1.90
N THR A 69 -2.48 -3.61 3.16
CA THR A 69 -3.28 -3.24 4.32
C THR A 69 -2.50 -2.27 5.19
N ALA A 70 -3.21 -1.32 5.79
CA ALA A 70 -2.65 -0.31 6.66
C ALA A 70 -3.59 -0.03 7.84
N ASP A 71 -3.05 0.52 8.93
CA ASP A 71 -3.83 0.98 10.07
C ASP A 71 -3.55 2.45 10.42
N SER A 72 -4.29 2.98 11.39
CA SER A 72 -4.16 4.37 11.84
C SER A 72 -2.81 4.70 12.50
N LYS A 73 -1.98 3.71 12.79
CA LYS A 73 -0.67 3.85 13.43
C LYS A 73 0.50 3.87 12.44
N GLY A 74 0.21 3.99 11.13
CA GLY A 74 1.24 4.00 10.08
C GLY A 74 1.86 2.64 9.78
N ARG A 75 1.29 1.55 10.31
CA ARG A 75 1.75 0.19 10.04
C ARG A 75 1.15 -0.32 8.75
N VAL A 76 2.02 -0.82 7.87
CA VAL A 76 1.62 -1.31 6.55
C VAL A 76 2.20 -2.70 6.29
N LYS A 77 1.52 -3.47 5.45
CA LYS A 77 1.99 -4.72 4.85
C LYS A 77 1.33 -4.92 3.51
N GLY A 78 1.97 -5.63 2.62
CA GLY A 78 1.39 -5.85 1.29
C GLY A 78 2.19 -6.86 0.50
N TYR A 79 1.59 -7.32 -0.60
CA TYR A 79 2.18 -8.25 -1.54
C TYR A 79 1.67 -8.01 -2.96
N VAL A 80 2.37 -8.56 -3.93
CA VAL A 80 1.96 -8.65 -5.34
C VAL A 80 1.61 -10.10 -5.69
N GLY A 81 0.75 -10.31 -6.67
CA GLY A 81 0.38 -11.65 -7.13
C GLY A 81 1.59 -12.37 -7.76
N ASN A 82 2.31 -11.68 -8.64
CA ASN A 82 3.54 -12.18 -9.26
C ASN A 82 4.73 -11.27 -8.91
N PRO A 83 5.67 -11.73 -8.08
CA PRO A 83 6.85 -10.96 -7.69
C PRO A 83 7.94 -10.89 -8.76
N ASP A 84 7.99 -11.84 -9.71
CA ASP A 84 9.11 -12.04 -10.65
C ASP A 84 8.90 -11.35 -12.00
N VAL A 85 8.07 -10.30 -12.04
CA VAL A 85 7.77 -9.59 -13.30
C VAL A 85 9.01 -8.94 -13.88
N CYS A 86 9.33 -9.27 -15.11
CA CYS A 86 10.41 -8.66 -15.88
C CYS A 86 9.86 -8.12 -17.21
N ILE A 87 9.76 -6.79 -17.30
CA ILE A 87 9.32 -6.09 -18.51
C ILE A 87 10.31 -4.97 -18.87
N PRO A 88 10.39 -4.55 -20.13
CA PRO A 88 11.23 -3.45 -20.55
C PRO A 88 10.89 -2.15 -19.82
N ALA A 89 11.86 -1.25 -19.73
CA ALA A 89 11.62 0.12 -19.29
C ALA A 89 10.64 0.83 -20.24
N ASN A 90 9.90 1.80 -19.69
CA ASN A 90 9.00 2.63 -20.49
C ASN A 90 9.79 3.57 -21.44
N SER A 91 9.08 4.30 -22.30
CA SER A 91 9.67 5.23 -23.29
C SER A 91 10.55 6.33 -22.67
N LYS A 92 10.42 6.58 -21.36
CA LYS A 92 11.24 7.55 -20.59
C LYS A 92 12.45 6.88 -19.90
N GLY A 93 12.72 5.60 -20.17
CA GLY A 93 13.81 4.84 -19.54
C GLY A 93 13.58 4.53 -18.05
N LYS A 94 12.34 4.62 -17.56
CA LYS A 94 11.95 4.31 -16.18
C LYS A 94 11.28 2.94 -16.10
N LEU A 95 11.21 2.38 -14.88
CA LEU A 95 10.42 1.18 -14.62
C LEU A 95 8.96 1.39 -15.07
N ASP A 96 8.47 0.48 -15.91
CA ASP A 96 7.11 0.58 -16.47
C ASP A 96 6.08 0.00 -15.50
N VAL A 97 5.75 0.77 -14.47
CA VAL A 97 4.76 0.35 -13.47
C VAL A 97 3.38 0.22 -14.09
N ALA A 98 3.01 1.12 -14.99
CA ALA A 98 1.71 1.06 -15.66
C ALA A 98 1.56 -0.22 -16.51
N GLY A 99 2.59 -0.58 -17.28
CA GLY A 99 2.61 -1.83 -18.05
C GLY A 99 2.60 -3.07 -17.16
N ALA A 100 3.27 -3.02 -16.00
CA ALA A 100 3.27 -4.14 -15.05
C ALA A 100 1.91 -4.33 -14.37
N VAL A 101 1.22 -3.25 -14.00
CA VAL A 101 -0.12 -3.27 -13.38
C VAL A 101 -1.19 -3.65 -14.41
N GLY A 102 -1.19 -2.99 -15.57
CA GLY A 102 -2.19 -3.20 -16.61
C GLY A 102 -3.56 -2.59 -16.29
N VAL A 103 -4.54 -2.88 -17.15
CA VAL A 103 -5.91 -2.37 -17.03
C VAL A 103 -6.68 -3.13 -15.96
N GLY A 104 -7.45 -2.43 -15.14
CA GLY A 104 -8.24 -3.06 -14.09
C GLY A 104 -8.92 -2.06 -13.16
N PHE A 105 -9.06 -2.45 -11.91
CA PHE A 105 -9.76 -1.69 -10.89
C PHE A 105 -8.91 -1.54 -9.62
N MET A 106 -9.09 -0.41 -8.95
CA MET A 106 -8.60 -0.19 -7.59
C MET A 106 -9.79 -0.23 -6.62
N ASN A 107 -9.67 -1.05 -5.57
CA ASN A 107 -10.62 -1.10 -4.46
C ASN A 107 -9.97 -0.45 -3.23
N VAL A 108 -10.71 0.43 -2.58
CA VAL A 108 -10.36 1.02 -1.29
C VAL A 108 -11.37 0.53 -0.27
N ILE A 109 -10.95 -0.34 0.63
CA ILE A 109 -11.81 -1.00 1.61
C ILE A 109 -11.45 -0.44 2.99
N LYS A 110 -12.42 0.17 3.67
CA LYS A 110 -12.27 0.72 5.02
C LYS A 110 -13.10 -0.10 5.99
N ASP A 111 -12.44 -0.93 6.79
CA ASP A 111 -13.06 -1.65 7.90
C ASP A 111 -12.96 -0.81 9.17
N MET A 112 -14.08 -0.25 9.56
CA MET A 112 -14.24 0.61 10.74
C MET A 112 -14.98 -0.12 11.88
N GLY A 113 -15.01 -1.45 11.86
CA GLY A 113 -15.73 -2.27 12.84
C GLY A 113 -17.25 -2.22 12.70
N LEU A 114 -17.78 -1.76 11.58
CA LEU A 114 -19.20 -1.79 11.24
C LEU A 114 -19.59 -3.18 10.73
N LYS A 115 -20.91 -3.42 10.58
CA LYS A 115 -21.44 -4.70 10.08
C LYS A 115 -20.83 -5.08 8.72
N GLU A 116 -20.63 -4.09 7.86
CA GLU A 116 -20.00 -4.25 6.56
C GLU A 116 -18.95 -3.16 6.38
N PRO A 117 -17.78 -3.46 5.78
CA PRO A 117 -16.78 -2.44 5.47
C PRO A 117 -17.29 -1.52 4.36
N TYR A 118 -16.82 -0.27 4.36
CA TYR A 118 -16.99 0.60 3.21
C TYR A 118 -16.07 0.13 2.08
N VAL A 119 -16.61 0.06 0.86
CA VAL A 119 -15.86 -0.31 -0.34
C VAL A 119 -16.06 0.73 -1.42
N GLY A 120 -15.00 1.48 -1.74
CA GLY A 120 -14.91 2.33 -2.92
C GLY A 120 -14.17 1.60 -4.04
N GLN A 121 -14.69 1.63 -5.26
CA GLN A 121 -14.06 1.03 -6.43
C GLN A 121 -13.99 2.02 -7.57
N VAL A 122 -12.84 2.09 -8.24
CA VAL A 122 -12.64 2.88 -9.45
C VAL A 122 -11.88 2.09 -10.51
N ALA A 123 -12.18 2.34 -11.78
CA ALA A 123 -11.34 1.86 -12.87
C ALA A 123 -9.98 2.59 -12.85
N LEU A 124 -8.90 1.85 -13.08
CA LEU A 124 -7.58 2.44 -13.25
C LEU A 124 -7.57 3.32 -14.49
N GLN A 125 -7.09 4.55 -14.35
CA GLN A 125 -7.02 5.52 -15.45
C GLN A 125 -5.70 5.41 -16.20
N THR A 126 -4.59 5.30 -15.45
CA THR A 126 -3.24 5.25 -16.02
C THR A 126 -2.45 4.05 -15.53
N SER A 127 -2.90 3.39 -14.47
CA SER A 127 -2.18 2.30 -13.79
C SER A 127 -0.84 2.73 -13.14
N GLU A 128 -0.60 4.04 -13.03
CA GLU A 128 0.58 4.63 -12.34
C GLU A 128 0.38 4.77 -10.82
N ILE A 129 -0.74 4.29 -10.29
CA ILE A 129 -1.14 4.26 -8.88
C ILE A 129 -1.42 5.65 -8.29
N ALA A 130 -0.51 6.63 -8.44
CA ALA A 130 -0.68 7.97 -7.89
C ALA A 130 -1.85 8.72 -8.56
N GLU A 131 -1.91 8.66 -9.88
CA GLU A 131 -2.99 9.26 -10.69
C GLU A 131 -4.32 8.55 -10.45
N ASP A 132 -4.29 7.22 -10.34
CA ASP A 132 -5.48 6.41 -10.04
C ASP A 132 -6.06 6.73 -8.65
N LEU A 133 -5.20 6.96 -7.65
CA LEU A 133 -5.61 7.43 -6.33
C LEU A 133 -6.15 8.87 -6.34
N THR A 134 -5.54 9.76 -7.13
CA THR A 134 -6.06 11.11 -7.34
C THR A 134 -7.47 11.04 -7.91
N TYR A 135 -7.69 10.18 -8.90
CA TYR A 135 -9.01 9.93 -9.47
C TYR A 135 -9.99 9.34 -8.45
N TYR A 136 -9.54 8.36 -7.64
CA TYR A 136 -10.35 7.80 -6.56
C TYR A 136 -10.84 8.86 -5.57
N PHE A 137 -9.94 9.73 -5.09
CA PHE A 137 -10.32 10.79 -4.17
C PHE A 137 -11.34 11.75 -4.78
N ALA A 138 -11.15 12.11 -6.04
CA ALA A 138 -12.07 13.04 -6.74
C ALA A 138 -13.46 12.43 -6.97
N THR A 139 -13.53 11.15 -7.37
CA THR A 139 -14.78 10.52 -7.82
C THR A 139 -15.53 9.77 -6.72
N SER A 140 -14.81 9.08 -5.83
CA SER A 140 -15.41 8.26 -4.76
C SER A 140 -15.53 9.01 -3.44
N GLU A 141 -14.49 9.74 -3.04
CA GLU A 141 -14.49 10.52 -1.79
C GLU A 141 -15.02 11.95 -1.99
N GLN A 142 -15.11 12.41 -3.24
CA GLN A 142 -15.48 13.78 -3.60
C GLN A 142 -14.59 14.85 -2.94
N VAL A 143 -13.33 14.52 -2.75
CA VAL A 143 -12.32 15.41 -2.18
C VAL A 143 -11.24 15.67 -3.23
N PRO A 144 -11.17 16.87 -3.81
CA PRO A 144 -10.09 17.22 -4.73
C PRO A 144 -8.73 17.05 -4.05
N SER A 145 -7.89 16.23 -4.64
CA SER A 145 -6.63 15.81 -4.03
C SER A 145 -5.51 15.76 -5.07
N ALA A 146 -4.29 15.97 -4.64
CA ALA A 146 -3.09 15.67 -5.41
C ALA A 146 -2.29 14.59 -4.70
N VAL A 147 -1.91 13.54 -5.42
CA VAL A 147 -1.13 12.42 -4.91
C VAL A 147 0.18 12.33 -5.68
N GLY A 148 1.29 12.32 -4.96
CA GLY A 148 2.62 12.04 -5.53
C GLY A 148 3.23 10.83 -4.85
N LEU A 149 3.65 9.83 -5.62
CA LEU A 149 4.27 8.61 -5.14
C LEU A 149 5.55 8.32 -5.92
N GLY A 150 6.57 7.80 -5.24
CA GLY A 150 7.81 7.45 -5.90
C GLY A 150 8.57 6.34 -5.19
N VAL A 151 9.17 5.46 -5.98
CA VAL A 151 10.13 4.45 -5.53
C VAL A 151 11.30 4.44 -6.49
N LEU A 152 12.49 4.59 -5.97
CA LEU A 152 13.75 4.54 -6.71
C LEU A 152 14.54 3.32 -6.28
N MET A 153 15.00 2.53 -7.26
CA MET A 153 15.76 1.32 -7.03
C MET A 153 17.26 1.56 -7.27
N ASN A 154 18.09 0.88 -6.50
CA ASN A 154 19.50 0.72 -6.78
C ASN A 154 19.71 -0.37 -7.86
N LYS A 155 20.92 -0.41 -8.42
CA LYS A 155 21.30 -1.45 -9.41
C LYS A 155 21.33 -2.87 -8.84
N ASP A 156 21.50 -2.99 -7.53
CA ASP A 156 21.50 -4.26 -6.79
C ASP A 156 20.10 -4.71 -6.37
N ASN A 157 19.06 -4.09 -6.92
CA ASN A 157 17.64 -4.34 -6.60
C ASN A 157 17.23 -3.99 -5.16
N THR A 158 18.00 -3.17 -4.43
CA THR A 158 17.54 -2.61 -3.15
C THR A 158 16.78 -1.30 -3.35
N VAL A 159 15.90 -0.94 -2.41
CA VAL A 159 15.18 0.32 -2.47
C VAL A 159 16.10 1.46 -2.02
N ARG A 160 16.39 2.39 -2.94
CA ARG A 160 17.21 3.57 -2.68
C ARG A 160 16.40 4.68 -2.00
N GLN A 161 15.24 5.02 -2.56
CA GLN A 161 14.30 5.97 -2.00
C GLN A 161 12.86 5.50 -2.22
N ALA A 162 11.98 5.76 -1.27
CA ALA A 162 10.55 5.58 -1.43
C ALA A 162 9.81 6.56 -0.53
N GLY A 163 8.74 7.13 -1.06
CA GLY A 163 7.92 8.08 -0.32
C GLY A 163 6.82 8.67 -1.20
N GLY A 164 6.04 9.55 -0.60
CA GLY A 164 4.96 10.22 -1.30
C GLY A 164 4.25 11.23 -0.44
N PHE A 165 3.35 11.97 -1.07
CA PHE A 165 2.45 12.91 -0.42
C PHE A 165 1.02 12.76 -0.92
N ILE A 166 0.07 13.12 -0.07
CA ILE A 166 -1.31 13.36 -0.41
C ILE A 166 -1.65 14.76 0.10
N VAL A 167 -2.13 15.62 -0.77
CA VAL A 167 -2.65 16.94 -0.41
C VAL A 167 -4.11 17.02 -0.80
N GLN A 168 -4.95 17.47 0.12
CA GLN A 168 -6.39 17.53 -0.05
C GLN A 168 -6.90 18.95 0.17
N LEU A 169 -7.72 19.42 -0.75
CA LEU A 169 -8.43 20.69 -0.57
C LEU A 169 -9.51 20.56 0.50
N MET A 170 -9.58 21.56 1.36
CA MET A 170 -10.68 21.66 2.31
C MET A 170 -11.95 22.16 1.60
N PRO A 171 -13.15 21.76 2.07
CA PRO A 171 -14.40 22.30 1.55
C PRO A 171 -14.40 23.83 1.56
N PHE A 172 -14.89 24.42 0.47
CA PHE A 172 -14.96 25.89 0.28
C PHE A 172 -13.57 26.57 0.21
N ALA A 173 -12.55 25.88 -0.30
CA ALA A 173 -11.26 26.49 -0.61
C ALA A 173 -11.46 27.60 -1.66
N GLU A 174 -10.77 28.75 -1.45
CA GLU A 174 -10.79 29.86 -2.40
C GLU A 174 -10.07 29.48 -3.70
N GLU A 175 -10.49 30.01 -4.85
CA GLU A 175 -9.84 29.73 -6.14
C GLU A 175 -8.35 30.09 -6.15
N SER A 176 -7.98 31.16 -5.44
CA SER A 176 -6.57 31.53 -5.25
C SER A 176 -5.74 30.45 -4.54
N THR A 177 -6.33 29.77 -3.57
CA THR A 177 -5.72 28.64 -2.86
C THR A 177 -5.55 27.44 -3.81
N ILE A 178 -6.59 27.16 -4.61
CA ILE A 178 -6.55 26.06 -5.58
C ILE A 178 -5.45 26.31 -6.62
N ALA A 179 -5.47 27.46 -7.27
CA ALA A 179 -4.51 27.84 -8.30
C ALA A 179 -3.05 27.81 -7.76
N LYS A 180 -2.84 28.31 -6.54
CA LYS A 180 -1.52 28.30 -5.92
C LYS A 180 -1.03 26.87 -5.62
N LEU A 181 -1.91 26.01 -5.13
CA LEU A 181 -1.56 24.60 -4.87
C LEU A 181 -1.26 23.85 -6.16
N GLU A 182 -2.06 24.06 -7.22
CA GLU A 182 -1.81 23.48 -8.54
C GLU A 182 -0.45 23.90 -9.10
N GLU A 183 -0.12 25.19 -9.01
CA GLU A 183 1.19 25.71 -9.41
C GLU A 183 2.34 25.00 -8.66
N ASN A 184 2.22 24.83 -7.35
CA ASN A 184 3.23 24.17 -6.53
C ASN A 184 3.37 22.70 -6.90
N VAL A 185 2.27 21.96 -7.03
CA VAL A 185 2.27 20.54 -7.38
C VAL A 185 2.88 20.30 -8.77
N GLN A 186 2.60 21.17 -9.75
CA GLN A 186 3.18 21.08 -11.09
C GLN A 186 4.71 21.25 -11.11
N LYS A 187 5.29 21.97 -10.15
CA LYS A 187 6.74 22.10 -10.00
C LYS A 187 7.40 20.81 -9.49
N ILE A 188 6.63 19.90 -8.88
CA ILE A 188 7.14 18.64 -8.36
C ILE A 188 7.11 17.57 -9.45
N THR A 189 8.18 17.50 -10.23
CA THR A 189 8.31 16.55 -11.34
C THR A 189 8.61 15.13 -10.88
N SER A 190 9.19 14.94 -9.69
CA SER A 190 9.55 13.63 -9.14
C SER A 190 9.77 13.71 -7.63
N VAL A 191 8.96 12.96 -6.90
CA VAL A 191 9.12 12.78 -5.44
C VAL A 191 10.49 12.16 -5.11
N THR A 192 10.91 11.16 -5.89
CA THR A 192 12.18 10.46 -5.62
C THR A 192 13.40 11.36 -5.85
N ASN A 193 13.35 12.29 -6.79
CA ASN A 193 14.46 13.24 -6.98
C ASN A 193 14.60 14.16 -5.77
N LEU A 194 13.49 14.67 -5.23
CA LEU A 194 13.52 15.49 -4.03
C LEU A 194 14.08 14.72 -2.82
N LEU A 195 13.71 13.45 -2.67
CA LEU A 195 14.27 12.60 -1.61
C LEU A 195 15.78 12.34 -1.82
N GLU A 196 16.26 12.22 -3.07
CA GLU A 196 17.68 12.08 -3.39
C GLU A 196 18.48 13.38 -3.10
N GLU A 197 17.86 14.52 -3.29
CA GLU A 197 18.42 15.84 -2.93
C GLU A 197 18.50 16.04 -1.41
N GLY A 198 18.03 15.08 -0.62
CA GLY A 198 18.09 15.10 0.84
C GLY A 198 16.91 15.81 1.50
N HIS A 199 15.81 16.03 0.76
CA HIS A 199 14.61 16.56 1.38
C HIS A 199 14.04 15.59 2.42
N THR A 200 13.76 16.14 3.60
CA THR A 200 13.01 15.45 4.65
C THR A 200 11.51 15.50 4.34
N PRO A 201 10.68 14.70 5.03
CA PRO A 201 9.23 14.81 4.91
C PRO A 201 8.72 16.24 5.05
N GLU A 202 9.22 16.95 6.06
CA GLU A 202 8.83 18.33 6.34
C GLU A 202 9.19 19.27 5.19
N SER A 203 10.46 19.25 4.74
CA SER A 203 10.92 20.16 3.67
C SER A 203 10.28 19.85 2.31
N LEU A 204 9.82 18.60 2.10
CA LEU A 204 9.05 18.25 0.92
C LEU A 204 7.63 18.82 1.01
N LEU A 205 6.99 18.76 2.21
CA LEU A 205 5.70 19.42 2.44
C LEU A 205 5.80 20.94 2.29
N GLU A 206 6.89 21.57 2.76
CA GLU A 206 7.15 23.00 2.55
C GLU A 206 7.17 23.36 1.06
N LYS A 207 7.76 22.50 0.20
CA LYS A 207 7.72 22.71 -1.25
C LYS A 207 6.32 22.55 -1.84
N VAL A 208 5.57 21.52 -1.43
CA VAL A 208 4.19 21.30 -1.90
C VAL A 208 3.28 22.43 -1.47
N LEU A 209 3.48 22.95 -0.24
CA LEU A 209 2.67 23.99 0.37
C LEU A 209 3.37 25.36 0.36
N GLU A 210 4.27 25.61 -0.59
CA GLU A 210 4.98 26.88 -0.72
C GLU A 210 4.00 28.06 -0.80
N GLY A 211 4.18 29.04 0.10
CA GLY A 211 3.31 30.20 0.22
C GLY A 211 2.03 29.98 1.02
N PHE A 212 1.91 28.86 1.69
CA PHE A 212 0.89 28.61 2.72
C PHE A 212 1.52 28.57 4.12
N ASP A 213 0.74 28.97 5.14
CA ASP A 213 1.14 28.78 6.53
C ASP A 213 0.95 27.31 6.90
N MET A 214 2.05 26.55 6.96
CA MET A 214 2.06 25.13 7.25
C MET A 214 2.23 24.89 8.77
N GLU A 215 1.35 24.06 9.33
CA GLU A 215 1.48 23.54 10.68
C GLU A 215 1.61 22.02 10.65
N ILE A 216 2.59 21.47 11.35
CA ILE A 216 2.76 20.03 11.54
C ILE A 216 1.98 19.61 12.78
N ASN A 217 0.82 18.99 12.59
CA ASN A 217 -0.03 18.57 13.70
C ASN A 217 0.47 17.28 14.36
N GLU A 218 1.00 16.35 13.57
CA GLU A 218 1.40 15.04 14.06
C GLU A 218 2.52 14.44 13.19
N LYS A 219 3.38 13.63 13.85
CA LYS A 219 4.39 12.80 13.18
C LYS A 219 4.15 11.34 13.58
N VAL A 220 3.74 10.52 12.62
CA VAL A 220 3.49 9.09 12.83
C VAL A 220 4.61 8.29 12.17
N PRO A 221 5.33 7.42 12.89
CA PRO A 221 6.32 6.55 12.30
C PRO A 221 5.66 5.53 11.36
N THR A 222 6.31 5.22 10.24
CA THR A 222 5.85 4.16 9.34
C THR A 222 6.62 2.86 9.60
N GLU A 223 5.90 1.75 9.60
CA GLU A 223 6.48 0.43 9.85
C GLU A 223 5.88 -0.61 8.90
N PHE A 224 6.74 -1.45 8.29
CA PHE A 224 6.27 -2.70 7.70
C PHE A 224 6.01 -3.70 8.83
N TYR A 225 4.74 -4.00 9.06
CA TYR A 225 4.32 -4.79 10.20
C TYR A 225 3.33 -5.88 9.80
N CYS A 226 3.73 -7.13 9.90
CA CYS A 226 2.85 -8.26 9.76
C CYS A 226 2.53 -8.88 11.12
N ASN A 227 1.25 -8.87 11.46
CA ASN A 227 0.72 -9.44 12.69
C ASN A 227 0.33 -10.93 12.55
N CYS A 228 0.92 -11.65 11.58
CA CYS A 228 0.71 -13.09 11.48
C CYS A 228 1.35 -13.80 12.68
N SER A 229 0.69 -14.85 13.14
CA SER A 229 1.19 -15.74 14.18
C SER A 229 0.70 -17.15 13.91
N ARG A 230 1.35 -18.14 14.57
CA ARG A 230 0.93 -19.54 14.47
C ARG A 230 -0.54 -19.72 14.83
N GLU A 231 -1.01 -19.04 15.90
CA GLU A 231 -2.40 -19.11 16.36
C GLU A 231 -3.38 -18.53 15.33
N ARG A 232 -2.97 -17.50 14.57
CA ARG A 232 -3.82 -16.96 13.48
C ARG A 232 -3.90 -17.90 12.29
N VAL A 233 -2.79 -18.55 11.94
CA VAL A 233 -2.76 -19.56 10.88
C VAL A 233 -3.57 -20.79 11.29
N GLU A 234 -3.47 -21.23 12.56
CA GLU A 234 -4.30 -22.29 13.12
C GLU A 234 -5.82 -21.99 13.02
N LYS A 235 -6.22 -20.74 13.33
CA LYS A 235 -7.61 -20.30 13.14
C LYS A 235 -8.05 -20.33 11.67
N ALA A 236 -7.15 -20.00 10.74
CA ALA A 236 -7.44 -20.12 9.31
C ALA A 236 -7.62 -21.59 8.91
N LEU A 237 -6.79 -22.50 9.40
CA LEU A 237 -6.97 -23.96 9.21
C LEU A 237 -8.31 -24.46 9.78
N ILE A 238 -8.72 -23.99 10.95
CA ILE A 238 -10.04 -24.33 11.52
C ILE A 238 -11.16 -23.87 10.59
N SER A 239 -11.03 -22.71 9.94
CA SER A 239 -12.05 -22.13 9.07
C SER A 239 -12.18 -22.82 7.71
N ILE A 240 -11.17 -23.59 7.27
CA ILE A 240 -11.24 -24.42 6.05
C ILE A 240 -12.29 -25.53 6.22
N GLY A 241 -12.43 -26.06 7.43
CA GLY A 241 -13.44 -27.06 7.75
C GLY A 241 -12.88 -28.47 7.97
N ARG A 242 -13.75 -29.32 8.54
CA ARG A 242 -13.35 -30.68 8.98
C ARG A 242 -12.99 -31.61 7.83
N LYS A 243 -13.65 -31.44 6.69
CA LYS A 243 -13.45 -32.31 5.53
C LYS A 243 -12.04 -32.18 4.98
N GLU A 244 -11.66 -30.97 4.67
CA GLU A 244 -10.34 -30.62 4.10
C GLU A 244 -9.21 -30.95 5.09
N LEU A 245 -9.41 -30.69 6.40
CA LEU A 245 -8.44 -31.07 7.43
C LEU A 245 -8.26 -32.58 7.52
N ASN A 246 -9.34 -33.37 7.40
CA ASN A 246 -9.24 -34.83 7.37
C ASN A 246 -8.48 -35.33 6.14
N GLU A 247 -8.70 -34.74 4.97
CA GLU A 247 -7.98 -35.06 3.74
C GLU A 247 -6.48 -34.83 3.92
N MET A 248 -6.08 -33.67 4.47
CA MET A 248 -4.69 -33.35 4.79
C MET A 248 -4.07 -34.35 5.78
N ILE A 249 -4.82 -34.75 6.82
CA ILE A 249 -4.36 -35.75 7.79
C ILE A 249 -4.18 -37.13 7.14
N GLN A 250 -5.07 -37.52 6.21
CA GLN A 250 -4.99 -38.80 5.50
C GLN A 250 -3.79 -38.88 4.55
N GLU A 251 -3.34 -37.75 3.99
CA GLU A 251 -2.12 -37.70 3.19
C GLU A 251 -0.87 -38.06 4.00
N GLY A 252 -0.92 -37.97 5.33
CA GLY A 252 0.14 -38.39 6.23
C GLY A 252 1.42 -37.57 6.18
N LYS A 253 1.34 -36.34 5.65
CA LYS A 253 2.47 -35.41 5.51
C LYS A 253 2.22 -34.15 6.34
N SER A 254 3.31 -33.50 6.81
CA SER A 254 3.23 -32.15 7.33
C SER A 254 2.78 -31.19 6.22
N ILE A 255 2.01 -30.17 6.59
CA ILE A 255 1.62 -29.10 5.68
C ILE A 255 2.40 -27.83 6.01
N GLU A 256 2.71 -27.08 4.98
CA GLU A 256 3.34 -25.78 5.09
C GLU A 256 2.34 -24.70 4.68
N MET A 257 2.16 -23.71 5.55
CA MET A 257 1.29 -22.55 5.33
C MET A 257 2.13 -21.30 5.27
N ASN A 258 2.04 -20.58 4.16
CA ASN A 258 2.79 -19.35 3.94
C ASN A 258 1.91 -18.12 4.20
N CYS A 259 2.44 -17.13 4.90
CA CYS A 259 1.78 -15.84 5.07
C CYS A 259 1.96 -14.97 3.82
N HIS A 260 0.91 -14.71 3.07
CA HIS A 260 0.97 -13.86 1.86
C HIS A 260 1.55 -12.45 2.10
N PHE A 261 1.49 -11.91 3.32
CA PHE A 261 1.96 -10.55 3.62
C PHE A 261 3.45 -10.43 3.97
N CYS A 262 4.06 -11.47 4.54
CA CYS A 262 5.48 -11.42 4.96
C CYS A 262 6.24 -12.70 4.63
N ASN A 263 5.68 -13.55 3.81
CA ASN A 263 6.27 -14.79 3.31
C ASN A 263 6.80 -15.74 4.40
N LYS A 264 6.37 -15.56 5.67
CA LYS A 264 6.76 -16.41 6.77
C LYS A 264 6.05 -17.75 6.69
N ASN A 265 6.80 -18.83 6.75
CA ASN A 265 6.29 -20.20 6.73
C ASN A 265 5.90 -20.70 8.12
N TYR A 266 4.84 -21.48 8.18
CA TYR A 266 4.34 -22.18 9.36
C TYR A 266 4.10 -23.63 8.98
N GLU A 267 4.86 -24.53 9.55
CA GLU A 267 4.70 -25.97 9.36
C GLU A 267 3.79 -26.54 10.45
N PHE A 268 2.89 -27.44 10.04
CA PHE A 268 1.98 -28.19 10.94
C PHE A 268 2.15 -29.67 10.67
N THR A 269 2.53 -30.40 11.72
CA THR A 269 2.64 -31.86 11.67
C THR A 269 1.28 -32.51 11.65
N VAL A 270 1.21 -33.80 11.28
CA VAL A 270 -0.04 -34.57 11.26
C VAL A 270 -0.67 -34.61 12.65
N GLU A 271 0.14 -34.68 13.72
CA GLU A 271 -0.34 -34.68 15.11
C GLU A 271 -1.00 -33.33 15.45
N GLU A 272 -0.39 -32.23 15.08
CA GLU A 272 -0.96 -30.90 15.29
C GLU A 272 -2.24 -30.71 14.47
N LEU A 273 -2.31 -31.20 13.23
CA LEU A 273 -3.54 -31.16 12.43
C LEU A 273 -4.69 -31.94 13.09
N LYS A 274 -4.39 -33.10 13.72
CA LYS A 274 -5.40 -33.86 14.50
C LYS A 274 -5.88 -33.07 15.72
N GLU A 275 -5.00 -32.31 16.38
CA GLU A 275 -5.39 -31.44 17.49
C GLU A 275 -6.27 -30.27 17.02
N ILE A 276 -5.91 -29.64 15.88
CA ILE A 276 -6.70 -28.58 15.25
C ILE A 276 -8.08 -29.10 14.86
N LEU A 277 -8.15 -30.32 14.28
CA LEU A 277 -9.42 -30.95 13.90
C LEU A 277 -10.37 -31.14 15.11
N ARG A 278 -9.84 -31.43 16.32
CA ARG A 278 -10.63 -31.53 17.53
C ARG A 278 -11.26 -30.20 17.96
N LYS A 279 -10.64 -29.06 17.59
CA LYS A 279 -11.14 -27.70 17.87
C LYS A 279 -12.18 -27.24 16.84
N CYS A 280 -12.30 -27.91 15.69
CA CYS A 280 -13.33 -27.62 14.71
C CYS A 280 -14.71 -28.10 15.25
N LYS A 281 -15.68 -27.18 15.28
CA LYS A 281 -17.08 -27.48 15.67
C LYS A 281 -17.82 -28.23 14.58
#